data_3eccc599d48cbd38c46ac300d02007a6
#
_entry.id   3eccc599d48cbd38c46ac300d02007a6
#
_cell.length_a   1.000
_cell.length_b   1.000
_cell.length_c   1.000
_cell.angle_alpha   90.00
_cell.angle_beta   90.00
_cell.angle_gamma   90.00
#
_symmetry.space_group_name_H-M   'P 1'
#
loop_
_entity.id
_entity.type
_entity.pdbx_description
1 polymer ?
#
loop_
_entity_poly.entity_id
_entity_poly.type
_entity_poly.pdbx_seq_one_letter_code
_entity_poly.pdbx_strand_id
1 'polypeptide(L)'
;MENLIKEACVTNYAQAKKASELGANRLELCFDMANDGITPSYGTAKQIKENINIPLFCMIRPRGGNFIYNKNEINIMLDDIFILVKYAKIDGIVIGCLNNNNEIDIETNKILVNKAKELNKNIQITFHMAFDEIRDINDEYQKNIDLLINLGINRILTKGCKQNSFQGKDNLKKYIEYANDRIIIMPGKGITNENYNYIVTFTKCKEIHGTKIVGLLE
;
A
#
# COMPACT_ATOMS: atom_id res chain seq x y z
N MET A 1 -8.94 20.64 -8.89
CA MET A 1 -7.94 19.68 -8.37
C MET A 1 -8.02 18.47 -9.28
N GLU A 2 -6.99 18.24 -10.08
CA GLU A 2 -6.91 17.06 -10.93
C GLU A 2 -7.02 15.81 -10.07
N ASN A 3 -7.92 14.92 -10.46
CA ASN A 3 -8.19 13.55 -10.01
C ASN A 3 -7.37 13.00 -8.81
N LEU A 4 -7.66 13.48 -7.60
CA LEU A 4 -7.13 12.89 -6.37
C LEU A 4 -7.68 11.46 -6.23
N ILE A 5 -6.80 10.47 -6.12
CA ILE A 5 -7.18 9.08 -5.83
C ILE A 5 -7.31 8.90 -4.32
N LYS A 6 -8.52 8.58 -3.87
CA LYS A 6 -8.81 8.17 -2.48
C LYS A 6 -8.82 6.65 -2.41
N GLU A 7 -7.81 6.09 -1.75
CA GLU A 7 -7.73 4.65 -1.48
C GLU A 7 -8.30 4.36 -0.10
N ALA A 8 -9.37 3.57 -0.05
CA ALA A 8 -9.99 3.14 1.19
C ALA A 8 -9.46 1.76 1.62
N CYS A 9 -8.91 1.69 2.85
CA CYS A 9 -8.56 0.42 3.47
C CYS A 9 -9.81 -0.23 4.04
N VAL A 10 -10.07 -1.48 3.64
CA VAL A 10 -11.27 -2.25 3.97
C VAL A 10 -10.90 -3.66 4.41
N THR A 11 -11.76 -4.31 5.21
CA THR A 11 -11.48 -5.65 5.74
C THR A 11 -12.47 -6.72 5.26
N ASN A 12 -13.56 -6.32 4.63
CA ASN A 12 -14.62 -7.24 4.21
C ASN A 12 -15.43 -6.66 3.04
N TYR A 13 -16.31 -7.48 2.48
CA TYR A 13 -17.15 -7.12 1.35
C TYR A 13 -18.10 -5.94 1.64
N ALA A 14 -18.71 -5.90 2.82
CA ALA A 14 -19.67 -4.83 3.17
C ALA A 14 -18.97 -3.47 3.21
N GLN A 15 -17.78 -3.39 3.84
CA GLN A 15 -16.96 -2.18 3.86
C GLN A 15 -16.50 -1.79 2.45
N ALA A 16 -16.09 -2.76 1.63
CA ALA A 16 -15.67 -2.50 0.25
C ALA A 16 -16.81 -1.89 -0.60
N LYS A 17 -18.00 -2.46 -0.49
CA LYS A 17 -19.20 -1.93 -1.14
C LYS A 17 -19.51 -0.52 -0.66
N LYS A 18 -19.57 -0.31 0.63
CA LYS A 18 -19.83 1.00 1.25
C LYS A 18 -18.79 2.06 0.84
N ALA A 19 -17.50 1.70 0.84
CA ALA A 19 -16.43 2.61 0.41
C ALA A 19 -16.58 3.03 -1.05
N SER A 20 -16.93 2.10 -1.94
CA SER A 20 -17.22 2.39 -3.35
C SER A 20 -18.41 3.33 -3.51
N GLU A 21 -19.50 3.10 -2.79
CA GLU A 21 -20.70 3.97 -2.78
C GLU A 21 -20.40 5.37 -2.24
N LEU A 22 -19.46 5.51 -1.30
CA LEU A 22 -19.03 6.78 -0.74
C LEU A 22 -17.93 7.49 -1.57
N GLY A 23 -17.59 6.95 -2.75
CA GLY A 23 -16.69 7.58 -3.71
C GLY A 23 -15.20 7.29 -3.49
N ALA A 24 -14.85 6.14 -2.94
CA ALA A 24 -13.48 5.64 -3.03
C ALA A 24 -13.13 5.38 -4.51
N ASN A 25 -11.90 5.73 -4.89
CA ASN A 25 -11.40 5.51 -6.25
C ASN A 25 -10.64 4.18 -6.36
N ARG A 26 -10.19 3.62 -5.23
CA ARG A 26 -9.48 2.35 -5.11
C ARG A 26 -9.71 1.76 -3.73
N LEU A 27 -9.66 0.44 -3.63
CA LEU A 27 -9.71 -0.29 -2.36
C LEU A 27 -8.35 -0.94 -2.09
N GLU A 28 -7.92 -0.89 -0.83
CA GLU A 28 -6.92 -1.80 -0.29
C GLU A 28 -7.62 -2.78 0.64
N LEU A 29 -7.62 -4.05 0.29
CA LEU A 29 -8.19 -5.11 1.11
C LEU A 29 -7.12 -5.71 2.01
N CYS A 30 -7.34 -5.59 3.32
CA CYS A 30 -6.53 -6.21 4.37
C CYS A 30 -7.40 -7.13 5.23
N PHE A 31 -6.77 -8.04 5.95
CA PHE A 31 -7.40 -8.77 7.04
C PHE A 31 -6.68 -8.45 8.36
N ASP A 32 -7.31 -8.69 9.51
CA ASP A 32 -6.70 -8.52 10.83
C ASP A 32 -5.99 -7.18 11.06
N MET A 33 -6.76 -6.11 11.03
CA MET A 33 -6.24 -4.74 11.27
C MET A 33 -5.71 -4.52 12.69
N ALA A 34 -6.02 -5.41 13.64
CA ALA A 34 -5.42 -5.37 14.98
C ALA A 34 -3.90 -5.69 14.93
N ASN A 35 -3.48 -6.42 13.91
CA ASN A 35 -2.08 -6.73 13.60
C ASN A 35 -1.54 -5.91 12.42
N ASP A 36 -2.07 -4.70 12.21
CA ASP A 36 -1.68 -3.78 11.13
C ASP A 36 -1.88 -4.34 9.71
N GLY A 37 -2.83 -5.27 9.54
CA GLY A 37 -3.21 -5.84 8.25
C GLY A 37 -2.31 -6.98 7.76
N ILE A 38 -2.94 -8.08 7.39
CA ILE A 38 -2.31 -9.26 6.76
C ILE A 38 -3.05 -9.63 5.47
N THR A 39 -2.58 -10.66 4.76
CA THR A 39 -3.19 -11.14 3.52
C THR A 39 -4.67 -11.49 3.73
N PRO A 40 -5.59 -10.98 2.91
CA PRO A 40 -7.01 -11.33 2.97
C PRO A 40 -7.28 -12.69 2.34
N SER A 41 -8.45 -13.28 2.65
CA SER A 41 -8.87 -14.51 1.99
C SER A 41 -9.13 -14.30 0.49
N TYR A 42 -8.79 -15.32 -0.32
CA TYR A 42 -9.13 -15.37 -1.74
C TYR A 42 -10.63 -15.16 -2.00
N GLY A 43 -11.48 -15.80 -1.19
CA GLY A 43 -12.94 -15.70 -1.35
C GLY A 43 -13.44 -14.26 -1.21
N THR A 44 -12.94 -13.51 -0.23
CA THR A 44 -13.30 -12.10 -0.04
C THR A 44 -12.82 -11.25 -1.23
N ALA A 45 -11.56 -11.40 -1.64
CA ALA A 45 -10.99 -10.66 -2.76
C ALA A 45 -11.75 -10.93 -4.07
N LYS A 46 -12.08 -12.20 -4.36
CA LYS A 46 -12.86 -12.61 -5.52
C LYS A 46 -14.25 -11.98 -5.53
N GLN A 47 -14.99 -12.07 -4.42
CA GLN A 47 -16.33 -11.48 -4.33
C GLN A 47 -16.33 -9.96 -4.51
N ILE A 48 -15.35 -9.26 -3.96
CA ILE A 48 -15.19 -7.82 -4.19
C ILE A 48 -14.94 -7.55 -5.67
N LYS A 49 -14.01 -8.26 -6.27
CA LYS A 49 -13.59 -8.04 -7.65
C LYS A 49 -14.69 -8.33 -8.69
N GLU A 50 -15.55 -9.31 -8.40
CA GLU A 50 -16.67 -9.67 -9.26
C GLU A 50 -17.87 -8.71 -9.18
N ASN A 51 -18.00 -7.94 -8.08
CA ASN A 51 -19.20 -7.15 -7.80
C ASN A 51 -18.96 -5.64 -7.62
N ILE A 52 -17.71 -5.17 -7.56
CA ILE A 52 -17.36 -3.77 -7.31
C ILE A 52 -16.41 -3.27 -8.40
N ASN A 53 -16.81 -2.22 -9.11
CA ASN A 53 -16.14 -1.70 -10.32
C ASN A 53 -15.06 -0.64 -10.04
N ILE A 54 -14.31 -0.77 -8.96
CA ILE A 54 -13.11 0.06 -8.73
C ILE A 54 -11.89 -0.83 -8.49
N PRO A 55 -10.67 -0.36 -8.77
CA PRO A 55 -9.48 -1.16 -8.58
C PRO A 55 -9.36 -1.71 -7.17
N LEU A 56 -8.98 -2.98 -7.07
CA LEU A 56 -8.77 -3.71 -5.82
C LEU A 56 -7.29 -4.06 -5.67
N PHE A 57 -6.67 -3.57 -4.60
CA PHE A 57 -5.34 -3.96 -4.16
C PHE A 57 -5.46 -4.84 -2.93
N CYS A 58 -4.62 -5.86 -2.83
CA CYS A 58 -4.61 -6.76 -1.67
C CYS A 58 -3.28 -6.72 -0.94
N MET A 59 -3.35 -6.66 0.38
CA MET A 59 -2.19 -6.86 1.24
C MET A 59 -1.62 -8.26 1.02
N ILE A 60 -0.31 -8.36 0.87
CA ILE A 60 0.46 -9.62 0.84
C ILE A 60 1.42 -9.58 2.02
N ARG A 61 0.97 -10.07 3.14
CA ARG A 61 1.69 -10.07 4.41
C ARG A 61 1.29 -11.28 5.23
N PRO A 62 2.18 -12.24 5.49
CA PRO A 62 1.82 -13.54 6.05
C PRO A 62 1.46 -13.46 7.55
N ARG A 63 1.92 -12.43 8.25
CA ARG A 63 1.67 -12.20 9.68
C ARG A 63 1.89 -10.74 10.08
N GLY A 64 1.40 -10.35 11.23
CA GLY A 64 1.73 -9.08 11.89
C GLY A 64 3.18 -9.03 12.42
N GLY A 65 3.52 -7.94 13.11
CA GLY A 65 4.85 -7.68 13.65
C GLY A 65 5.81 -7.06 12.62
N ASN A 66 7.09 -7.43 12.67
CA ASN A 66 8.12 -6.87 11.79
C ASN A 66 7.95 -7.30 10.32
N PHE A 67 8.76 -6.72 9.44
CA PHE A 67 8.74 -6.96 8.00
C PHE A 67 9.90 -7.83 7.50
N ILE A 68 10.51 -8.61 8.41
CA ILE A 68 11.62 -9.52 8.13
C ILE A 68 11.05 -10.93 8.06
N TYR A 69 11.08 -11.55 6.89
CA TYR A 69 10.40 -12.82 6.63
C TYR A 69 11.41 -13.94 6.40
N ASN A 70 11.10 -15.12 6.94
CA ASN A 70 11.86 -16.33 6.65
C ASN A 70 11.39 -16.97 5.32
N LYS A 71 12.13 -18.00 4.87
CA LYS A 71 11.86 -18.68 3.59
C LYS A 71 10.43 -19.24 3.48
N ASN A 72 9.86 -19.77 4.55
CA ASN A 72 8.50 -20.31 4.52
C ASN A 72 7.46 -19.20 4.39
N GLU A 73 7.67 -18.08 5.08
CA GLU A 73 6.81 -16.90 4.98
C GLU A 73 6.86 -16.27 3.58
N ILE A 74 8.05 -16.23 2.96
CA ILE A 74 8.20 -15.77 1.57
C ILE A 74 7.46 -16.72 0.60
N ASN A 75 7.52 -18.02 0.80
CA ASN A 75 6.76 -18.98 -0.01
C ASN A 75 5.24 -18.78 0.15
N ILE A 76 4.74 -18.53 1.38
CA ILE A 76 3.33 -18.17 1.61
C ILE A 76 2.96 -16.91 0.81
N MET A 77 3.79 -15.86 0.86
CA MET A 77 3.53 -14.63 0.10
C MET A 77 3.49 -14.89 -1.42
N LEU A 78 4.33 -15.76 -1.95
CA LEU A 78 4.33 -16.13 -3.38
C LEU A 78 3.08 -16.90 -3.78
N ASP A 79 2.59 -17.79 -2.92
CA ASP A 79 1.35 -18.54 -3.15
C ASP A 79 0.12 -17.60 -3.06
N ASP A 80 0.11 -16.68 -2.10
CA ASP A 80 -0.92 -15.63 -1.98
C ASP A 80 -0.97 -14.75 -3.23
N ILE A 81 0.19 -14.29 -3.73
CA ILE A 81 0.29 -13.54 -4.99
C ILE A 81 -0.28 -14.36 -6.15
N PHE A 82 0.11 -15.63 -6.26
CA PHE A 82 -0.36 -16.49 -7.33
C PHE A 82 -1.88 -16.61 -7.34
N ILE A 83 -2.48 -16.89 -6.17
CA ILE A 83 -3.92 -17.12 -6.07
C ILE A 83 -4.72 -15.83 -6.29
N LEU A 84 -4.27 -14.73 -5.69
CA LEU A 84 -4.98 -13.45 -5.75
C LEU A 84 -4.87 -12.80 -7.13
N VAL A 85 -3.68 -12.79 -7.74
CA VAL A 85 -3.49 -12.18 -9.06
C VAL A 85 -4.14 -13.03 -10.15
N LYS A 86 -3.91 -14.35 -10.16
CA LYS A 86 -4.35 -15.22 -11.24
C LYS A 86 -5.85 -15.52 -11.18
N TYR A 87 -6.39 -15.79 -10.00
CA TYR A 87 -7.77 -16.26 -9.86
C TYR A 87 -8.74 -15.22 -9.34
N ALA A 88 -8.36 -14.36 -8.37
CA ALA A 88 -9.21 -13.24 -7.98
C ALA A 88 -9.09 -12.04 -8.94
N LYS A 89 -8.04 -12.01 -9.80
CA LYS A 89 -7.80 -10.95 -10.81
C LYS A 89 -7.73 -9.56 -10.21
N ILE A 90 -7.07 -9.45 -9.08
CA ILE A 90 -6.84 -8.16 -8.42
C ILE A 90 -5.98 -7.22 -9.29
N ASP A 91 -6.10 -5.91 -9.06
CA ASP A 91 -5.43 -4.88 -9.86
C ASP A 91 -4.07 -4.48 -9.26
N GLY A 92 -3.84 -4.79 -8.00
CA GLY A 92 -2.58 -4.47 -7.33
C GLY A 92 -2.31 -5.33 -6.11
N ILE A 93 -1.04 -5.37 -5.73
CA ILE A 93 -0.55 -5.97 -4.49
C ILE A 93 0.11 -4.91 -3.61
N VAL A 94 0.05 -5.13 -2.30
CA VAL A 94 0.69 -4.29 -1.29
C VAL A 94 1.69 -5.14 -0.52
N ILE A 95 2.97 -4.83 -0.63
CA ILE A 95 4.09 -5.60 -0.08
C ILE A 95 5.08 -4.69 0.63
N GLY A 96 6.04 -5.29 1.35
CA GLY A 96 7.18 -4.58 1.94
C GLY A 96 8.00 -5.51 2.80
N CYS A 97 9.20 -5.87 2.32
CA CYS A 97 10.14 -6.73 3.04
C CYS A 97 11.39 -5.95 3.41
N LEU A 98 11.81 -6.09 4.66
CA LEU A 98 13.06 -5.54 5.19
C LEU A 98 14.01 -6.69 5.56
N ASN A 99 15.30 -6.39 5.58
CA ASN A 99 16.33 -7.29 6.06
C ASN A 99 16.59 -7.10 7.58
N ASN A 100 17.47 -7.90 8.16
CA ASN A 100 17.82 -7.84 9.59
C ASN A 100 18.45 -6.50 10.05
N ASN A 101 18.86 -5.66 9.12
CA ASN A 101 19.37 -4.32 9.40
C ASN A 101 18.29 -3.23 9.31
N ASN A 102 17.03 -3.61 9.11
CA ASN A 102 15.92 -2.71 8.75
C ASN A 102 16.22 -1.89 7.48
N GLU A 103 16.83 -2.50 6.47
CA GLU A 103 16.98 -1.95 5.13
C GLU A 103 16.02 -2.68 4.17
N ILE A 104 15.75 -2.11 3.00
CA ILE A 104 14.93 -2.79 1.98
C ILE A 104 15.60 -4.12 1.60
N ASP A 105 14.90 -5.23 1.80
CA ASP A 105 15.33 -6.55 1.29
C ASP A 105 15.11 -6.60 -0.23
N ILE A 106 16.15 -6.20 -0.97
CA ILE A 106 16.10 -6.07 -2.43
C ILE A 106 15.73 -7.41 -3.10
N GLU A 107 16.36 -8.50 -2.66
CA GLU A 107 16.16 -9.81 -3.28
C GLU A 107 14.75 -10.34 -3.06
N THR A 108 14.25 -10.27 -1.83
CA THR A 108 12.88 -10.72 -1.52
C THR A 108 11.85 -9.87 -2.25
N ASN A 109 11.93 -8.53 -2.17
CA ASN A 109 10.98 -7.67 -2.87
C ASN A 109 11.02 -7.90 -4.38
N LYS A 110 12.20 -8.09 -5.00
CA LYS A 110 12.37 -8.38 -6.42
C LYS A 110 11.68 -9.69 -6.83
N ILE A 111 11.81 -10.75 -6.02
CA ILE A 111 11.14 -12.04 -6.26
C ILE A 111 9.61 -11.85 -6.25
N LEU A 112 9.06 -11.15 -5.26
CA LEU A 112 7.62 -10.90 -5.16
C LEU A 112 7.10 -10.04 -6.32
N VAL A 113 7.80 -8.96 -6.67
CA VAL A 113 7.48 -8.09 -7.82
C VAL A 113 7.48 -8.87 -9.13
N ASN A 114 8.52 -9.67 -9.37
CA ASN A 114 8.63 -10.48 -10.57
C ASN A 114 7.51 -11.50 -10.68
N LYS A 115 7.17 -12.18 -9.57
CA LYS A 115 6.05 -13.13 -9.52
C LYS A 115 4.72 -12.47 -9.88
N ALA A 116 4.44 -11.31 -9.33
CA ALA A 116 3.21 -10.57 -9.62
C ALA A 116 3.15 -10.15 -11.10
N LYS A 117 4.24 -9.60 -11.64
CA LYS A 117 4.34 -9.13 -13.05
C LYS A 117 4.33 -10.28 -14.06
N GLU A 118 4.86 -11.46 -13.71
CA GLU A 118 4.74 -12.68 -14.51
C GLU A 118 3.27 -13.07 -14.74
N LEU A 119 2.45 -12.97 -13.69
CA LEU A 119 1.03 -13.32 -13.72
C LEU A 119 0.17 -12.26 -14.39
N ASN A 120 0.52 -10.98 -14.20
CA ASN A 120 -0.16 -9.84 -14.82
C ASN A 120 0.84 -8.69 -15.02
N LYS A 121 1.22 -8.42 -16.28
CA LYS A 121 2.19 -7.36 -16.62
C LYS A 121 1.76 -5.96 -16.17
N ASN A 122 0.46 -5.72 -16.04
CA ASN A 122 -0.11 -4.43 -15.65
C ASN A 122 -0.39 -4.31 -14.15
N ILE A 123 -0.08 -5.33 -13.35
CA ILE A 123 -0.29 -5.31 -11.90
C ILE A 123 0.40 -4.11 -11.27
N GLN A 124 -0.31 -3.39 -10.42
CA GLN A 124 0.25 -2.28 -9.67
C GLN A 124 0.82 -2.77 -8.34
N ILE A 125 1.91 -2.17 -7.90
CA ILE A 125 2.60 -2.60 -6.69
C ILE A 125 2.81 -1.41 -5.76
N THR A 126 2.30 -1.55 -4.54
CA THR A 126 2.51 -0.60 -3.44
C THR A 126 3.54 -1.17 -2.47
N PHE A 127 4.54 -0.38 -2.11
CA PHE A 127 5.38 -0.65 -0.94
C PHE A 127 4.71 0.00 0.28
N HIS A 128 4.31 -0.81 1.26
CA HIS A 128 3.54 -0.34 2.41
C HIS A 128 4.40 0.38 3.47
N MET A 129 3.82 0.63 4.66
CA MET A 129 4.46 1.38 5.75
C MET A 129 5.71 0.72 6.36
N ALA A 130 6.20 -0.42 5.85
CA ALA A 130 7.57 -0.89 6.11
C ALA A 130 8.61 0.19 5.72
N PHE A 131 8.25 1.08 4.79
CA PHE A 131 9.07 2.24 4.43
C PHE A 131 9.40 3.14 5.63
N ASP A 132 8.45 3.31 6.55
CA ASP A 132 8.62 4.12 7.75
C ASP A 132 9.48 3.45 8.84
N GLU A 133 9.80 2.17 8.69
CA GLU A 133 10.64 1.38 9.62
C GLU A 133 12.07 1.17 9.10
N ILE A 134 12.40 1.73 7.92
CA ILE A 134 13.74 1.68 7.36
C ILE A 134 14.70 2.48 8.24
N ARG A 135 15.86 1.89 8.56
CA ARG A 135 16.92 2.56 9.31
C ARG A 135 17.40 3.80 8.55
N ASP A 136 17.63 4.88 9.28
CA ASP A 136 18.16 6.15 8.78
C ASP A 136 17.34 6.76 7.60
N ILE A 137 16.07 6.41 7.47
CA ILE A 137 15.22 6.81 6.34
C ILE A 137 15.14 8.32 6.16
N ASN A 138 15.18 9.11 7.24
CA ASN A 138 15.13 10.56 7.14
C ASN A 138 16.34 11.17 6.41
N ASP A 139 17.48 10.53 6.49
CA ASP A 139 18.74 10.97 5.86
C ASP A 139 18.95 10.29 4.50
N GLU A 140 18.46 9.05 4.34
CA GLU A 140 18.65 8.23 3.14
C GLU A 140 17.38 8.02 2.30
N TYR A 141 16.31 8.81 2.50
CA TYR A 141 15.03 8.61 1.79
C TYR A 141 15.18 8.61 0.26
N GLN A 142 16.08 9.42 -0.27
CA GLN A 142 16.33 9.52 -1.71
C GLN A 142 16.82 8.19 -2.28
N LYS A 143 17.84 7.60 -1.65
CA LYS A 143 18.38 6.29 -2.01
C LYS A 143 17.31 5.20 -1.95
N ASN A 144 16.50 5.21 -0.89
CA ASN A 144 15.44 4.22 -0.69
C ASN A 144 14.29 4.37 -1.71
N ILE A 145 13.91 5.61 -2.06
CA ILE A 145 12.94 5.87 -3.13
C ILE A 145 13.48 5.38 -4.47
N ASP A 146 14.74 5.67 -4.82
CA ASP A 146 15.35 5.22 -6.06
C ASP A 146 15.47 3.69 -6.13
N LEU A 147 15.78 3.01 -5.02
CA LEU A 147 15.75 1.55 -4.94
C LEU A 147 14.37 0.98 -5.27
N LEU A 148 13.31 1.54 -4.69
CA LEU A 148 11.93 1.08 -4.95
C LEU A 148 11.50 1.34 -6.40
N ILE A 149 11.91 2.48 -6.99
CA ILE A 149 11.71 2.74 -8.42
C ILE A 149 12.38 1.66 -9.28
N ASN A 150 13.64 1.34 -8.98
CA ASN A 150 14.41 0.34 -9.73
C ASN A 150 13.85 -1.09 -9.56
N LEU A 151 13.21 -1.39 -8.44
CA LEU A 151 12.48 -2.64 -8.23
C LEU A 151 11.15 -2.69 -9.00
N GLY A 152 10.71 -1.57 -9.56
CA GLY A 152 9.46 -1.47 -10.32
C GLY A 152 8.21 -1.36 -9.45
N ILE A 153 8.36 -0.80 -8.24
CA ILE A 153 7.27 -0.39 -7.36
C ILE A 153 6.60 0.86 -7.95
N ASN A 154 5.28 0.92 -7.88
CA ASN A 154 4.51 2.02 -8.46
C ASN A 154 4.20 3.12 -7.44
N ARG A 155 4.07 2.77 -6.15
CA ARG A 155 3.77 3.72 -5.07
C ARG A 155 4.35 3.29 -3.73
N ILE A 156 4.58 4.28 -2.88
CA ILE A 156 5.01 4.12 -1.49
C ILE A 156 3.90 4.67 -0.59
N LEU A 157 3.32 3.80 0.26
CA LEU A 157 2.42 4.20 1.32
C LEU A 157 3.25 4.53 2.56
N THR A 158 3.19 5.77 3.03
CA THR A 158 3.99 6.23 4.16
C THR A 158 3.27 7.30 5.00
N LYS A 159 3.62 7.37 6.26
CA LYS A 159 3.20 8.42 7.21
C LYS A 159 4.25 9.53 7.38
N GLY A 160 5.32 9.50 6.56
CA GLY A 160 6.42 10.47 6.65
C GLY A 160 7.33 10.22 7.86
N CYS A 161 7.47 8.95 8.29
CA CYS A 161 8.36 8.51 9.38
C CYS A 161 8.10 9.20 10.73
N LYS A 162 6.84 9.52 11.01
CA LYS A 162 6.33 10.08 12.27
C LYS A 162 5.15 9.24 12.76
N GLN A 163 4.43 9.67 13.79
CA GLN A 163 3.31 8.90 14.32
C GLN A 163 2.12 8.85 13.33
N ASN A 164 1.92 9.93 12.56
CA ASN A 164 0.87 10.04 11.54
C ASN A 164 1.28 11.03 10.44
N SER A 165 0.51 11.09 9.36
CA SER A 165 0.78 11.97 8.21
C SER A 165 0.75 13.47 8.53
N PHE A 166 0.05 13.91 9.56
CA PHE A 166 0.05 15.33 9.95
C PHE A 166 1.38 15.75 10.54
N GLN A 167 1.95 14.90 11.40
CA GLN A 167 3.28 15.13 11.97
C GLN A 167 4.38 14.91 10.95
N GLY A 168 4.15 14.00 9.98
CA GLY A 168 5.08 13.66 8.91
C GLY A 168 4.97 14.52 7.65
N LYS A 169 4.08 15.53 7.62
CA LYS A 169 3.75 16.26 6.39
C LYS A 169 4.95 16.92 5.69
N ASP A 170 5.92 17.41 6.45
CA ASP A 170 7.11 18.04 5.90
C ASP A 170 8.02 17.01 5.20
N ASN A 171 8.16 15.81 5.79
CA ASN A 171 8.86 14.69 5.13
C ASN A 171 8.09 14.20 3.90
N LEU A 172 6.76 14.04 4.02
CA LEU A 172 5.91 13.66 2.89
C LEU A 172 6.09 14.62 1.70
N LYS A 173 6.10 15.93 1.97
CA LYS A 173 6.35 16.94 0.94
C LYS A 173 7.73 16.77 0.29
N LYS A 174 8.79 16.58 1.08
CA LYS A 174 10.15 16.31 0.57
C LYS A 174 10.20 15.04 -0.30
N TYR A 175 9.54 13.98 0.13
CA TYR A 175 9.51 12.72 -0.62
C TYR A 175 8.78 12.87 -1.96
N ILE A 176 7.66 13.59 -1.97
CA ILE A 176 6.89 13.88 -3.20
C ILE A 176 7.71 14.74 -4.16
N GLU A 177 8.35 15.81 -3.67
CA GLU A 177 9.21 16.67 -4.47
C GLU A 177 10.40 15.89 -5.07
N TYR A 178 11.04 15.04 -4.28
CA TYR A 178 12.14 14.19 -4.76
C TYR A 178 11.66 13.13 -5.75
N ALA A 179 10.55 12.48 -5.47
CA ALA A 179 9.99 11.45 -6.34
C ALA A 179 9.70 12.00 -7.75
N ASN A 180 9.26 13.24 -7.84
CA ASN A 180 9.01 13.96 -9.10
C ASN A 180 8.28 13.10 -10.14
N ASP A 181 7.15 12.50 -9.71
CA ASP A 181 6.29 11.61 -10.50
C ASP A 181 6.94 10.28 -10.99
N ARG A 182 8.19 10.00 -10.65
CA ARG A 182 8.84 8.71 -10.97
C ARG A 182 8.24 7.54 -10.20
N ILE A 183 7.71 7.82 -9.02
CA ILE A 183 6.96 6.92 -8.15
C ILE A 183 5.96 7.75 -7.35
N ILE A 184 4.80 7.18 -7.04
CA ILE A 184 3.77 7.87 -6.27
C ILE A 184 4.10 7.76 -4.77
N ILE A 185 4.14 8.89 -4.07
CA ILE A 185 4.16 8.93 -2.61
C ILE A 185 2.74 9.15 -2.12
N MET A 186 2.20 8.17 -1.44
CA MET A 186 0.82 8.15 -0.95
C MET A 186 0.79 8.31 0.57
N PRO A 187 0.37 9.47 1.09
CA PRO A 187 0.21 9.66 2.52
C PRO A 187 -0.88 8.75 3.11
N GLY A 188 -0.58 8.14 4.28
CA GLY A 188 -1.54 7.32 5.05
C GLY A 188 -1.32 7.44 6.55
N LYS A 189 -2.23 6.89 7.34
CA LYS A 189 -2.32 6.92 8.81
C LYS A 189 -2.79 8.27 9.39
N GLY A 190 -3.95 8.22 10.01
CA GLY A 190 -4.59 9.39 10.64
C GLY A 190 -5.39 10.25 9.66
N ILE A 191 -5.55 9.84 8.41
CA ILE A 191 -6.26 10.58 7.37
C ILE A 191 -7.71 10.11 7.28
N THR A 192 -8.64 11.07 7.23
CA THR A 192 -10.09 10.85 7.16
C THR A 192 -10.72 11.77 6.09
N ASN A 193 -11.99 11.54 5.79
CA ASN A 193 -12.79 12.41 4.90
C ASN A 193 -12.89 13.87 5.41
N GLU A 194 -12.69 14.13 6.69
CA GLU A 194 -12.79 15.46 7.27
C GLU A 194 -11.47 16.24 7.16
N ASN A 195 -10.33 15.54 7.14
CA ASN A 195 -9.04 16.18 7.29
C ASN A 195 -8.08 16.02 6.08
N TYR A 196 -8.39 15.17 5.11
CA TYR A 196 -7.49 14.88 3.99
C TYR A 196 -7.10 16.11 3.16
N ASN A 197 -8.01 17.07 3.02
CA ASN A 197 -7.78 18.28 2.22
C ASN A 197 -6.55 19.06 2.69
N TYR A 198 -6.30 19.09 4.00
CA TYR A 198 -5.12 19.74 4.56
C TYR A 198 -3.82 19.10 4.06
N ILE A 199 -3.73 17.76 4.14
CA ILE A 199 -2.55 17.02 3.67
C ILE A 199 -2.36 17.18 2.16
N VAL A 200 -3.42 17.05 1.38
CA VAL A 200 -3.37 17.23 -0.09
C VAL A 200 -2.91 18.65 -0.47
N THR A 201 -3.46 19.66 0.18
CA THR A 201 -3.10 21.07 -0.11
C THR A 201 -1.65 21.35 0.24
N PHE A 202 -1.16 20.80 1.36
CA PHE A 202 0.20 21.03 1.84
C PHE A 202 1.25 20.26 1.04
N THR A 203 1.00 18.96 0.78
CA THR A 203 1.98 18.07 0.18
C THR A 203 1.88 17.99 -1.34
N LYS A 204 0.72 18.36 -1.92
CA LYS A 204 0.38 18.19 -3.34
C LYS A 204 0.37 16.72 -3.78
N CYS A 205 0.11 15.77 -2.87
CA CYS A 205 0.00 14.37 -3.22
C CYS A 205 -1.16 14.12 -4.21
N LYS A 206 -0.98 13.14 -5.09
CA LYS A 206 -1.97 12.72 -6.10
C LYS A 206 -2.85 11.57 -5.63
N GLU A 207 -2.37 10.82 -4.64
CA GLU A 207 -3.06 9.69 -4.03
C GLU A 207 -3.01 9.82 -2.51
N ILE A 208 -4.04 9.33 -1.82
CA ILE A 208 -4.16 9.41 -0.36
C ILE A 208 -4.90 8.19 0.18
N HIS A 209 -4.48 7.71 1.33
CA HIS A 209 -4.95 6.45 1.91
C HIS A 209 -5.52 6.62 3.32
N GLY A 210 -6.58 5.87 3.64
CA GLY A 210 -7.11 5.81 5.00
C GLY A 210 -8.31 4.88 5.16
N THR A 211 -8.50 4.38 6.39
CA THR A 211 -9.67 3.56 6.76
C THR A 211 -10.97 4.37 6.80
N LYS A 212 -10.88 5.70 6.96
CA LYS A 212 -12.00 6.63 7.03
C LYS A 212 -11.91 7.72 5.95
N ILE A 213 -11.18 7.46 4.86
CA ILE A 213 -10.92 8.48 3.82
C ILE A 213 -12.18 8.92 3.07
N VAL A 214 -13.21 8.09 3.05
CA VAL A 214 -14.51 8.39 2.45
C VAL A 214 -15.65 8.42 3.49
N GLY A 215 -15.34 8.37 4.78
CA GLY A 215 -16.29 8.33 5.88
C GLY A 215 -16.25 7.00 6.64
N LEU A 216 -17.23 6.79 7.52
CA LEU A 216 -17.37 5.54 8.28
C LEU A 216 -17.90 4.43 7.38
N LEU A 217 -17.31 3.25 7.51
CA LEU A 217 -17.63 2.05 6.70
C LEU A 217 -18.41 0.98 7.49
N GLU A 218 -18.81 1.31 8.72
CA GLU A 218 -19.65 0.47 9.57
C GLU A 218 -21.14 0.70 9.27
#